data_85f69c8257ea5f437d5337fe8c85c795
#
_entry.id   85f69c8257ea5f437d5337fe8c85c795
#
_cell.length_a   1.000
_cell.length_b   1.000
_cell.length_c   1.000
_cell.angle_alpha   90.00
_cell.angle_beta   90.00
_cell.angle_gamma   90.00
#
_symmetry.space_group_name_H-M   'P 1'
#
loop_
_entity.id
_entity.type
_entity.pdbx_description
1 polymer ?
#
loop_
_entity_poly.entity_id
_entity_poly.type
_entity_poly.pdbx_seq_one_letter_code
_entity_poly.pdbx_strand_id
1 'polypeptide(L)'
;MQEYIDIVTEDNKIIGKALRSECHENPRLIHRAAHILVFNSAGQLLLQKRSMNKDIQPGKWDTSVGGHVGSGESYEKAAYRELEEELGIKNVNLDYLYDYKMRNEIESENIRSYFCKFDGRIDFNKDEIDEIRFWEIVEIKKQLGSGIFTPNFEQEFELYLNMVSHNKE
;
A
#
# COMPACT_ATOMS: atom_id res chain seq x y z
N MET A 1 -15.05 12.75 11.22
CA MET A 1 -15.12 11.53 12.07
C MET A 1 -13.71 11.10 12.45
N GLN A 2 -13.46 10.84 13.73
CA GLN A 2 -12.15 10.39 14.19
C GLN A 2 -11.96 8.90 13.87
N GLU A 3 -10.84 8.56 13.24
CA GLU A 3 -10.48 7.18 12.89
C GLU A 3 -9.54 6.62 13.95
N TYR A 4 -9.95 5.50 14.56
CA TYR A 4 -9.12 4.75 15.50
C TYR A 4 -8.47 3.57 14.81
N ILE A 5 -7.21 3.33 15.16
CA ILE A 5 -6.38 2.26 14.62
C ILE A 5 -5.85 1.44 15.79
N ASP A 6 -5.81 0.12 15.64
CA ASP A 6 -5.22 -0.76 16.63
C ASP A 6 -3.71 -0.56 16.67
N ILE A 7 -3.17 -0.45 17.88
CA ILE A 7 -1.73 -0.39 18.12
C ILE A 7 -1.26 -1.81 18.44
N VAL A 8 -0.16 -2.21 17.82
CA VAL A 8 0.36 -3.58 17.92
C VAL A 8 1.81 -3.59 18.37
N THR A 9 2.26 -4.77 18.83
CA THR A 9 3.66 -5.06 19.12
C THR A 9 4.42 -5.35 17.82
N GLU A 10 5.75 -5.49 17.91
CA GLU A 10 6.59 -5.97 16.79
C GLU A 10 6.08 -7.32 16.25
N ASP A 11 5.52 -8.16 17.12
CA ASP A 11 4.94 -9.47 16.77
C ASP A 11 3.47 -9.39 16.35
N ASN A 12 2.99 -8.18 16.09
CA ASN A 12 1.63 -7.93 15.58
C ASN A 12 0.50 -8.29 16.54
N LYS A 13 0.75 -8.24 17.84
CA LYS A 13 -0.26 -8.43 18.89
C LYS A 13 -0.89 -7.08 19.25
N ILE A 14 -2.21 -7.03 19.31
CA ILE A 14 -2.94 -5.81 19.66
C ILE A 14 -2.72 -5.49 21.14
N ILE A 15 -2.24 -4.27 21.44
CA ILE A 15 -1.99 -3.78 22.79
C ILE A 15 -2.77 -2.52 23.14
N GLY A 16 -3.51 -1.98 22.21
CA GLY A 16 -4.30 -0.77 22.43
C GLY A 16 -4.85 -0.22 21.13
N LYS A 17 -5.30 1.01 21.17
CA LYS A 17 -5.72 1.75 19.98
C LYS A 17 -5.41 3.23 20.15
N ALA A 18 -5.21 3.93 19.06
CA ALA A 18 -4.93 5.36 19.02
C ALA A 18 -5.63 6.01 17.83
N LEU A 19 -5.69 7.32 17.84
CA LEU A 19 -6.18 8.06 16.68
C LEU A 19 -5.15 7.97 15.55
N ARG A 20 -5.64 7.92 14.32
CA ARG A 20 -4.79 7.92 13.12
C ARG A 20 -3.78 9.06 13.14
N SER A 21 -4.21 10.26 13.54
CA SER A 21 -3.34 11.43 13.64
C SER A 21 -2.17 11.23 14.60
N GLU A 22 -2.42 10.55 15.72
CA GLU A 22 -1.37 10.24 16.70
C GLU A 22 -0.35 9.26 16.13
N CYS A 23 -0.80 8.29 15.34
CA CYS A 23 0.07 7.30 14.70
C CYS A 23 1.00 7.94 13.67
N HIS A 24 0.52 8.96 12.96
CA HIS A 24 1.30 9.65 11.92
C HIS A 24 2.35 10.63 12.47
N GLU A 25 2.35 10.86 13.76
CA GLU A 25 3.31 11.76 14.40
C GLU A 25 4.22 11.04 15.41
N ASN A 26 3.99 9.74 15.58
CA ASN A 26 4.71 8.98 16.60
C ASN A 26 5.11 7.59 16.10
N PRO A 27 6.37 7.42 15.63
CA PRO A 27 6.84 6.12 15.14
C PRO A 27 6.99 5.03 16.22
N ARG A 28 6.74 5.35 17.48
CA ARG A 28 6.67 4.34 18.55
C ARG A 28 5.34 3.60 18.55
N LEU A 29 4.31 4.17 17.91
CA LEU A 29 2.99 3.55 17.79
C LEU A 29 2.94 2.72 16.51
N ILE A 30 3.18 1.42 16.64
CA ILE A 30 3.12 0.49 15.51
C ILE A 30 1.66 0.19 15.20
N HIS A 31 1.27 0.41 13.95
CA HIS A 31 -0.07 0.10 13.47
C HIS A 31 -0.01 -0.77 12.21
N ARG A 32 -1.16 -1.26 11.76
CA ARG A 32 -1.22 -2.18 10.62
C ARG A 32 -1.71 -1.47 9.36
N ALA A 33 -1.14 -1.87 8.23
CA ALA A 33 -1.58 -1.41 6.93
C ALA A 33 -1.69 -2.59 5.96
N ALA A 34 -2.63 -2.52 5.03
CA ALA A 34 -2.80 -3.48 3.95
C ALA A 34 -2.43 -2.82 2.63
N HIS A 35 -1.60 -3.49 1.84
CA HIS A 35 -1.22 -3.04 0.51
C HIS A 35 -1.70 -4.03 -0.55
N ILE A 36 -2.04 -3.53 -1.72
CA ILE A 36 -2.43 -4.38 -2.85
C ILE A 36 -1.61 -3.96 -4.08
N LEU A 37 -1.01 -4.95 -4.73
CA LEU A 37 -0.37 -4.78 -6.02
C LEU A 37 -1.34 -5.27 -7.09
N VAL A 38 -1.78 -4.37 -7.96
CA VAL A 38 -2.73 -4.66 -9.04
C VAL A 38 -1.97 -4.80 -10.35
N PHE A 39 -2.06 -5.97 -10.98
CA PHE A 39 -1.43 -6.25 -12.28
C PHE A 39 -2.52 -6.38 -13.34
N ASN A 40 -2.18 -6.05 -14.58
CA ASN A 40 -3.03 -6.40 -15.73
C ASN A 40 -2.56 -7.70 -16.37
N SER A 41 -3.28 -8.17 -17.41
CA SER A 41 -2.94 -9.40 -18.13
C SER A 41 -1.61 -9.33 -18.86
N ALA A 42 -1.10 -8.13 -19.16
CA ALA A 42 0.21 -7.93 -19.77
C ALA A 42 1.37 -7.96 -18.76
N GLY A 43 1.07 -8.18 -17.47
CA GLY A 43 2.08 -8.22 -16.42
C GLY A 43 2.57 -6.85 -15.97
N GLN A 44 1.88 -5.78 -16.35
CA GLN A 44 2.19 -4.43 -15.93
C GLN A 44 1.61 -4.16 -14.54
N LEU A 45 2.33 -3.40 -13.72
CA LEU A 45 1.92 -3.03 -12.36
C LEU A 45 1.27 -1.65 -12.35
N LEU A 46 0.07 -1.58 -11.78
CA LEU A 46 -0.62 -0.31 -11.59
C LEU A 46 0.03 0.48 -10.46
N LEU A 47 0.36 1.73 -10.71
CA LEU A 47 0.78 2.67 -9.69
C LEU A 47 -0.17 3.86 -9.66
N GLN A 48 -0.32 4.44 -8.48
CA GLN A 48 -1.09 5.67 -8.28
C GLN A 48 -0.17 6.85 -8.02
N LYS A 49 -0.50 7.98 -8.62
CA LYS A 49 0.19 9.24 -8.32
C LYS A 49 -0.56 9.96 -7.21
N ARG A 50 0.11 10.16 -6.09
CA ARG A 50 -0.50 10.79 -4.93
C ARG A 50 -0.92 12.21 -5.25
N SER A 51 -2.09 12.62 -4.77
CA SER A 51 -2.58 13.99 -4.93
C SER A 51 -1.57 15.00 -4.40
N MET A 52 -1.44 16.13 -5.10
CA MET A 52 -0.61 17.25 -4.65
C MET A 52 -1.10 17.85 -3.33
N ASN A 53 -2.34 17.53 -2.92
CA ASN A 53 -2.91 17.98 -1.64
C ASN A 53 -2.55 17.08 -0.46
N LYS A 54 -1.80 15.99 -0.68
CA LYS A 54 -1.34 15.11 0.39
C LYS A 54 -0.23 15.78 1.20
N ASP A 55 -0.26 15.57 2.51
CA ASP A 55 0.77 16.10 3.43
C ASP A 55 2.10 15.36 3.28
N ILE A 56 2.03 14.05 3.02
CA ILE A 56 3.20 13.17 2.92
C ILE A 56 3.40 12.76 1.46
N GLN A 57 4.61 13.02 0.94
CA GLN A 57 5.05 12.65 -0.41
C GLN A 57 4.06 13.04 -1.53
N PRO A 58 3.59 14.31 -1.59
CA PRO A 58 2.65 14.73 -2.62
C PRO A 58 3.24 14.58 -4.03
N GLY A 59 2.40 14.19 -4.98
CA GLY A 59 2.76 14.11 -6.40
C GLY A 59 3.68 12.96 -6.79
N LYS A 60 4.05 12.08 -5.85
CA LYS A 60 4.89 10.91 -6.14
C LYS A 60 4.05 9.70 -6.48
N TRP A 61 4.64 8.80 -7.27
CA TRP A 61 4.04 7.53 -7.59
C TRP A 61 4.22 6.55 -6.44
N ASP A 62 3.16 5.82 -6.14
CA ASP A 62 3.08 4.92 -5.00
C ASP A 62 2.45 3.59 -5.42
N THR A 63 2.48 2.61 -4.51
CA THR A 63 1.85 1.30 -4.75
C THR A 63 0.40 1.44 -5.20
N SER A 64 -0.13 0.41 -5.85
CA SER A 64 -1.49 0.44 -6.42
C SER A 64 -2.53 0.89 -5.39
N VAL A 65 -2.53 0.27 -4.21
CA VAL A 65 -3.43 0.60 -3.10
C VAL A 65 -2.68 0.39 -1.78
N GLY A 66 -2.87 1.32 -0.86
CA GLY A 66 -2.38 1.18 0.51
C GLY A 66 -3.29 1.90 1.48
N GLY A 67 -3.63 1.25 2.58
CA GLY A 67 -4.48 1.86 3.60
C GLY A 67 -4.37 1.19 4.96
N HIS A 68 -4.80 1.89 5.98
CA HIS A 68 -4.74 1.42 7.36
C HIS A 68 -5.76 0.31 7.63
N VAL A 69 -5.39 -0.62 8.48
CA VAL A 69 -6.33 -1.59 9.05
C VAL A 69 -7.03 -0.90 10.22
N GLY A 70 -8.34 -0.74 10.14
CA GLY A 70 -9.12 -0.09 11.20
C GLY A 70 -9.19 -0.94 12.47
N SER A 71 -9.57 -0.31 13.59
CA SER A 71 -9.72 -1.01 14.86
C SER A 71 -10.76 -2.12 14.74
N GLY A 72 -10.38 -3.34 15.09
CA GLY A 72 -11.24 -4.52 14.98
C GLY A 72 -11.36 -5.11 13.59
N GLU A 73 -10.68 -4.55 12.60
CA GLU A 73 -10.70 -5.03 11.21
C GLU A 73 -9.55 -6.02 10.97
N SER A 74 -9.78 -7.02 10.11
CA SER A 74 -8.70 -7.89 9.65
C SER A 74 -7.94 -7.24 8.49
N TYR A 75 -6.72 -7.71 8.24
CA TYR A 75 -5.95 -7.28 7.07
C TYR A 75 -6.72 -7.50 5.76
N GLU A 76 -7.35 -8.66 5.61
CA GLU A 76 -8.09 -9.01 4.40
C GLU A 76 -9.27 -8.07 4.17
N LYS A 77 -10.06 -7.80 5.20
CA LYS A 77 -11.19 -6.86 5.11
C LYS A 77 -10.72 -5.46 4.74
N ALA A 78 -9.64 -4.99 5.36
CA ALA A 78 -9.05 -3.70 5.04
C ALA A 78 -8.59 -3.64 3.59
N ALA A 79 -7.96 -4.71 3.10
CA ALA A 79 -7.48 -4.77 1.72
C ALA A 79 -8.63 -4.65 0.71
N TYR A 80 -9.71 -5.41 0.88
CA TYR A 80 -10.88 -5.31 0.00
C TYR A 80 -11.55 -3.94 0.08
N ARG A 81 -11.69 -3.40 1.29
CA ARG A 81 -12.28 -2.07 1.50
C ARG A 81 -11.46 -0.97 0.81
N GLU A 82 -10.17 -0.96 1.01
CA GLU A 82 -9.28 0.05 0.42
C GLU A 82 -9.22 -0.07 -1.12
N LEU A 83 -9.23 -1.28 -1.64
CA LEU A 83 -9.26 -1.53 -3.08
C LEU A 83 -10.51 -0.92 -3.73
N GLU A 84 -11.65 -1.07 -3.09
CA GLU A 84 -12.91 -0.49 -3.54
C GLU A 84 -12.91 1.04 -3.38
N GLU A 85 -12.48 1.54 -2.21
CA GLU A 85 -12.47 2.98 -1.92
C GLU A 85 -11.52 3.76 -2.84
N GLU A 86 -10.31 3.25 -3.06
CA GLU A 86 -9.31 3.96 -3.86
C GLU A 86 -9.46 3.75 -5.36
N LEU A 87 -9.76 2.54 -5.81
CA LEU A 87 -9.77 2.19 -7.24
C LEU A 87 -11.13 1.73 -7.78
N GLY A 88 -12.13 1.59 -6.94
CA GLY A 88 -13.45 1.13 -7.39
C GLY A 88 -13.45 -0.33 -7.88
N ILE A 89 -12.48 -1.13 -7.50
CA ILE A 89 -12.36 -2.52 -7.93
C ILE A 89 -13.08 -3.42 -6.93
N LYS A 90 -13.99 -4.25 -7.44
CA LYS A 90 -14.78 -5.22 -6.68
C LYS A 90 -14.72 -6.59 -7.34
N ASN A 91 -15.16 -7.62 -6.59
CA ASN A 91 -15.34 -8.97 -7.11
C ASN A 91 -14.06 -9.59 -7.70
N VAL A 92 -12.93 -9.33 -7.07
CA VAL A 92 -11.65 -9.95 -7.39
C VAL A 92 -11.18 -10.78 -6.20
N ASN A 93 -10.33 -11.76 -6.45
CA ASN A 93 -9.64 -12.49 -5.40
C ASN A 93 -8.30 -11.83 -5.10
N LEU A 94 -8.04 -11.59 -3.82
CA LEU A 94 -6.74 -11.10 -3.37
C LEU A 94 -5.92 -12.29 -2.87
N ASP A 95 -4.73 -12.45 -3.43
CA ASP A 95 -3.77 -13.47 -3.00
C ASP A 95 -2.70 -12.83 -2.12
N TYR A 96 -2.36 -13.52 -1.02
CA TYR A 96 -1.33 -13.08 -0.10
C TYR A 96 0.05 -13.12 -0.76
N LEU A 97 0.85 -12.07 -0.54
CA LEU A 97 2.24 -12.01 -1.01
C LEU A 97 3.24 -12.19 0.13
N TYR A 98 3.26 -11.24 1.06
CA TYR A 98 4.24 -11.20 2.16
C TYR A 98 3.81 -10.21 3.23
N ASP A 99 4.45 -10.31 4.39
CA ASP A 99 4.40 -9.29 5.44
C ASP A 99 5.75 -8.59 5.49
N TYR A 100 5.74 -7.30 5.79
CA TYR A 100 6.98 -6.57 6.05
C TYR A 100 6.74 -5.40 7.00
N LYS A 101 7.83 -4.86 7.54
CA LYS A 101 7.80 -3.75 8.47
C LYS A 101 8.34 -2.50 7.80
N MET A 102 7.54 -1.42 7.86
CA MET A 102 7.98 -0.11 7.43
C MET A 102 8.22 0.73 8.67
N ARG A 103 9.41 1.28 8.78
CA ARG A 103 9.84 2.12 9.91
C ARG A 103 10.52 3.37 9.36
N ASN A 104 10.00 4.54 9.74
CA ASN A 104 10.63 5.81 9.40
C ASN A 104 10.48 6.79 10.57
N GLU A 105 10.85 8.04 10.36
CA GLU A 105 10.80 9.09 11.40
C GLU A 105 9.38 9.55 11.71
N ILE A 106 8.43 9.26 10.84
CA ILE A 106 7.04 9.74 10.94
C ILE A 106 6.14 8.66 11.52
N GLU A 107 6.26 7.41 11.04
CA GLU A 107 5.34 6.35 11.39
C GLU A 107 5.98 4.96 11.33
N SER A 108 5.31 3.99 11.95
CA SER A 108 5.72 2.58 11.97
C SER A 108 4.54 1.69 11.61
N GLU A 109 4.68 0.91 10.55
CA GLU A 109 3.63 0.04 10.05
C GLU A 109 4.08 -1.41 9.95
N ASN A 110 3.21 -2.32 10.40
CA ASN A 110 3.29 -3.74 10.04
C ASN A 110 2.38 -3.94 8.84
N ILE A 111 2.97 -4.18 7.68
CA ILE A 111 2.25 -4.20 6.40
C ILE A 111 2.05 -5.64 5.93
N ARG A 112 0.84 -5.94 5.49
CA ARG A 112 0.53 -7.17 4.75
C ARG A 112 0.14 -6.81 3.33
N SER A 113 0.82 -7.42 2.37
CA SER A 113 0.61 -7.14 0.95
C SER A 113 -0.07 -8.31 0.25
N TYR A 114 -0.96 -7.94 -0.66
CA TYR A 114 -1.74 -8.84 -1.51
C TYR A 114 -1.53 -8.46 -2.96
N PHE A 115 -1.93 -9.33 -3.87
CA PHE A 115 -1.98 -8.99 -5.29
C PHE A 115 -3.25 -9.49 -5.93
N CYS A 116 -3.62 -8.89 -7.04
CA CYS A 116 -4.68 -9.36 -7.92
C CYS A 116 -4.37 -9.00 -9.37
N LYS A 117 -5.08 -9.66 -10.29
CA LYS A 117 -5.09 -9.30 -11.71
C LYS A 117 -6.41 -8.61 -12.02
N PHE A 118 -6.35 -7.52 -12.76
CA PHE A 118 -7.52 -6.76 -13.13
C PHE A 118 -7.30 -6.06 -14.47
N ASP A 119 -8.21 -6.27 -15.42
CA ASP A 119 -8.17 -5.66 -16.75
C ASP A 119 -9.39 -4.77 -17.01
N GLY A 120 -10.28 -4.65 -16.03
CA GLY A 120 -11.51 -3.88 -16.16
C GLY A 120 -11.30 -2.38 -16.02
N ARG A 121 -12.41 -1.65 -16.02
CA ARG A 121 -12.41 -0.21 -15.81
C ARG A 121 -12.08 0.11 -14.35
N ILE A 122 -11.20 1.09 -14.17
CA ILE A 122 -10.82 1.61 -12.86
C ILE A 122 -11.39 3.01 -12.70
N ASP A 123 -12.15 3.20 -11.62
CA ASP A 123 -12.73 4.49 -11.27
C ASP A 123 -12.12 4.92 -9.92
N PHE A 124 -11.00 5.62 -10.01
CA PHE A 124 -10.21 5.96 -8.84
C PHE A 124 -10.72 7.20 -8.10
N ASN A 125 -10.42 7.29 -6.81
CA ASN A 125 -10.78 8.40 -5.94
C ASN A 125 -9.92 9.63 -6.24
N LYS A 126 -10.51 10.60 -6.93
CA LYS A 126 -9.82 11.83 -7.39
C LYS A 126 -9.46 12.79 -6.26
N ASP A 127 -10.00 12.60 -5.06
CA ASP A 127 -9.64 13.42 -3.91
C ASP A 127 -8.26 13.01 -3.35
N GLU A 128 -7.87 11.76 -3.56
CA GLU A 128 -6.63 11.20 -3.03
C GLU A 128 -5.58 10.91 -4.09
N ILE A 129 -6.01 10.67 -5.32
CA ILE A 129 -5.17 10.20 -6.42
C ILE A 129 -5.32 11.16 -7.61
N ASP A 130 -4.20 11.68 -8.12
CA ASP A 130 -4.21 12.56 -9.29
C ASP A 130 -4.22 11.76 -10.59
N GLU A 131 -3.53 10.62 -10.63
CA GLU A 131 -3.34 9.83 -11.84
C GLU A 131 -3.09 8.37 -11.49
N ILE A 132 -3.53 7.45 -12.33
CA ILE A 132 -3.15 6.04 -12.28
C ILE A 132 -2.54 5.63 -13.63
N ARG A 133 -1.58 4.71 -13.59
CA ARG A 133 -0.95 4.19 -14.81
C ARG A 133 -0.42 2.78 -14.57
N PHE A 134 -0.58 1.91 -15.56
CA PHE A 134 0.12 0.63 -15.59
C PHE A 134 1.54 0.83 -16.12
N TRP A 135 2.50 0.31 -15.39
CA TRP A 135 3.93 0.45 -15.67
C TRP A 135 4.54 -0.91 -16.03
N GLU A 136 5.40 -0.92 -17.03
CA GLU A 136 6.26 -2.08 -17.25
C GLU A 136 7.22 -2.22 -16.06
N ILE A 137 7.48 -3.46 -15.65
CA ILE A 137 8.42 -3.73 -14.53
C ILE A 137 9.82 -3.17 -14.86
N VAL A 138 10.26 -3.30 -16.13
CA VAL A 138 11.54 -2.77 -16.60
C VAL A 138 11.60 -1.25 -16.44
N GLU A 139 10.50 -0.57 -16.73
CA GLU A 139 10.38 0.88 -16.63
C GLU A 139 10.52 1.34 -15.18
N ILE A 140 9.85 0.64 -14.25
CA ILE A 140 9.96 0.94 -12.82
C ILE A 140 11.41 0.77 -12.36
N LYS A 141 12.06 -0.34 -12.75
CA LYS A 141 13.47 -0.60 -12.39
C LYS A 141 14.40 0.53 -12.82
N LYS A 142 14.18 1.09 -14.01
CA LYS A 142 15.00 2.19 -14.54
C LYS A 142 14.83 3.48 -13.75
N GLN A 143 13.67 3.68 -13.13
CA GLN A 143 13.33 4.90 -12.43
C GLN A 143 13.59 4.84 -10.91
N LEU A 144 14.01 3.70 -10.39
CA LEU A 144 14.36 3.58 -8.97
C LEU A 144 15.47 4.56 -8.61
N GLY A 145 15.31 5.25 -7.50
CA GLY A 145 16.28 6.25 -7.02
C GLY A 145 16.20 7.60 -7.70
N SER A 146 15.31 7.80 -8.69
CA SER A 146 15.15 9.08 -9.38
C SER A 146 14.35 10.11 -8.57
N GLY A 147 13.65 9.67 -7.52
CA GLY A 147 12.83 10.53 -6.68
C GLY A 147 11.36 10.64 -7.12
N ILE A 148 10.95 9.95 -8.19
CA ILE A 148 9.55 9.98 -8.64
C ILE A 148 8.64 9.04 -7.85
N PHE A 149 9.22 8.05 -7.17
CA PHE A 149 8.46 7.10 -6.34
C PHE A 149 8.55 7.45 -4.87
N THR A 150 7.55 7.04 -4.10
CA THR A 150 7.64 7.13 -2.64
C THR A 150 8.72 6.16 -2.13
N PRO A 151 9.41 6.49 -1.02
CA PRO A 151 10.36 5.54 -0.40
C PRO A 151 9.69 4.21 -0.01
N ASN A 152 8.45 4.25 0.44
CA ASN A 152 7.68 3.06 0.77
C ASN A 152 7.49 2.14 -0.43
N PHE A 153 7.12 2.70 -1.57
CA PHE A 153 6.97 1.90 -2.79
C PHE A 153 8.29 1.30 -3.22
N GLU A 154 9.39 2.05 -3.16
CA GLU A 154 10.71 1.52 -3.55
C GLU A 154 11.12 0.34 -2.67
N GLN A 155 10.87 0.43 -1.35
CA GLN A 155 11.10 -0.68 -0.42
C GLN A 155 10.24 -1.91 -0.79
N GLU A 156 8.96 -1.71 -1.01
CA GLU A 156 8.03 -2.80 -1.37
C GLU A 156 8.39 -3.44 -2.71
N PHE A 157 8.73 -2.63 -3.69
CA PHE A 157 9.09 -3.12 -5.01
C PHE A 157 10.35 -4.00 -4.98
N GLU A 158 11.32 -3.64 -4.15
CA GLU A 158 12.50 -4.46 -3.93
C GLU A 158 12.15 -5.82 -3.32
N LEU A 159 11.25 -5.83 -2.31
CA LEU A 159 10.74 -7.06 -1.73
C LEU A 159 10.02 -7.93 -2.77
N TYR A 160 9.18 -7.31 -3.58
CA TYR A 160 8.47 -7.99 -4.67
C TYR A 160 9.45 -8.63 -5.66
N LEU A 161 10.46 -7.91 -6.09
CA LEU A 161 11.47 -8.42 -7.02
C LEU A 161 12.23 -9.61 -6.43
N ASN A 162 12.59 -9.54 -5.15
CA ASN A 162 13.28 -10.62 -4.45
C ASN A 162 12.40 -11.87 -4.36
N MET A 163 11.13 -11.70 -4.04
CA MET A 163 10.17 -12.80 -3.97
C MET A 163 10.01 -13.50 -5.33
N VAL A 164 9.85 -12.73 -6.41
CA VAL A 164 9.70 -13.28 -7.77
C VAL A 164 10.97 -13.99 -8.22
N SER A 165 12.16 -13.47 -7.89
CA SER A 165 13.44 -14.11 -8.20
C SER A 165 13.59 -15.46 -7.51
N HIS A 166 13.19 -15.57 -6.23
CA HIS A 166 13.28 -16.84 -5.48
C HIS A 166 12.27 -17.88 -5.98
N ASN A 167 11.12 -17.47 -6.48
CA ASN A 167 10.12 -18.41 -7.00
C ASN A 167 10.46 -18.98 -8.39
N LYS A 168 11.50 -18.48 -9.05
CA LYS A 168 11.97 -18.98 -10.37
C LYS A 168 13.05 -20.08 -10.24
N GLU A 169 13.54 -20.35 -9.03
CA GLU A 169 14.44 -21.45 -8.72
C GLU A 169 13.60 -22.70 -8.29
#